data_07521e05889177202127399862e3152e
#
_entry.id   07521e05889177202127399862e3152e
#
_cell.length_a   1.000
_cell.length_b   1.000
_cell.length_c   1.000
_cell.angle_alpha   90.00
_cell.angle_beta   90.00
_cell.angle_gamma   90.00
#
_symmetry.space_group_name_H-M   'P 1'
#
loop_
_entity.id
_entity.type
_entity.pdbx_description
1 polymer ?
#
loop_
_entity_poly.entity_id
_entity_poly.type
_entity_poly.pdbx_seq_one_letter_code
_entity_poly.pdbx_strand_id
1 'polypeptide(L)'
;GFEATSVEEIAEKAGVSKPVVYEHFGGKEGLYAVIVDREMEYVVRRISESISSGTARERVEHAALAFLTYVKDHPDGFAVLTHDTPVASARGGMSSLLNDVAERVGEVFAASFKSAGYDAKAAPIYAHALIGMVTFVGQWWTESRKPPVEEVATHLAALAWMGLRRLPKRPARITSRG
;
A
#
# COMPACT_ATOMS: atom_id res chain seq x y z
N GLY A 1 15.15 -6.52 12.75
CA GLY A 1 13.82 -7.02 12.33
C GLY A 1 13.08 -7.67 13.49
N PHE A 2 11.81 -8.02 13.29
CA PHE A 2 10.92 -8.53 14.35
C PHE A 2 11.53 -9.67 15.17
N GLU A 3 12.07 -10.70 14.52
CA GLU A 3 12.64 -11.87 15.21
C GLU A 3 13.89 -11.53 16.06
N ALA A 4 14.70 -10.61 15.58
CA ALA A 4 15.97 -10.27 16.23
C ALA A 4 15.82 -9.23 17.36
N THR A 5 14.63 -8.69 17.60
CA THR A 5 14.39 -7.64 18.61
C THR A 5 13.67 -8.22 19.81
N SER A 6 14.14 -7.95 21.03
CA SER A 6 13.50 -8.34 22.29
C SER A 6 12.62 -7.25 22.89
N VAL A 7 11.65 -7.61 23.76
CA VAL A 7 10.86 -6.62 24.51
C VAL A 7 11.72 -5.81 25.45
N GLU A 8 12.80 -6.41 25.97
CA GLU A 8 13.78 -5.75 26.82
C GLU A 8 14.48 -4.59 26.09
N GLU A 9 14.98 -4.85 24.89
CA GLU A 9 15.63 -3.83 24.05
C GLU A 9 14.69 -2.71 23.65
N ILE A 10 13.42 -3.05 23.36
CA ILE A 10 12.40 -2.07 23.03
C ILE A 10 12.11 -1.17 24.24
N ALA A 11 11.91 -1.77 25.42
CA ALA A 11 11.63 -1.05 26.65
C ALA A 11 12.80 -0.12 27.03
N GLU A 12 14.04 -0.62 26.94
CA GLU A 12 15.25 0.16 27.20
C GLU A 12 15.33 1.38 26.27
N LYS A 13 15.18 1.17 24.96
CA LYS A 13 15.21 2.26 23.96
C LYS A 13 14.07 3.28 24.14
N ALA A 14 12.92 2.82 24.62
CA ALA A 14 11.77 3.67 24.89
C ALA A 14 11.85 4.38 26.26
N GLY A 15 12.84 4.06 27.11
CA GLY A 15 12.97 4.62 28.45
C GLY A 15 11.86 4.18 29.41
N VAL A 16 11.29 2.98 29.19
CA VAL A 16 10.23 2.40 30.02
C VAL A 16 10.66 1.03 30.56
N SER A 17 9.93 0.51 31.55
CA SER A 17 10.18 -0.84 32.04
C SER A 17 9.48 -1.90 31.16
N LYS A 18 10.02 -3.14 31.12
CA LYS A 18 9.42 -4.26 30.44
C LYS A 18 7.95 -4.53 30.83
N PRO A 19 7.55 -4.48 32.12
CA PRO A 19 6.15 -4.59 32.51
C PRO A 19 5.23 -3.60 31.82
N VAL A 20 5.66 -2.36 31.61
CA VAL A 20 4.87 -1.33 30.91
C VAL A 20 4.56 -1.74 29.47
N VAL A 21 5.53 -2.33 28.76
CA VAL A 21 5.29 -2.83 27.39
C VAL A 21 4.27 -3.96 27.39
N TYR A 22 4.37 -4.89 28.34
CA TYR A 22 3.40 -5.99 28.46
C TYR A 22 2.00 -5.51 28.85
N GLU A 23 1.90 -4.56 29.76
CA GLU A 23 0.63 -3.98 30.20
C GLU A 23 -0.12 -3.27 29.06
N HIS A 24 0.60 -2.51 28.23
CA HIS A 24 -0.01 -1.74 27.14
C HIS A 24 -0.22 -2.52 25.85
N PHE A 25 0.63 -3.48 25.56
CA PHE A 25 0.65 -4.14 24.24
C PHE A 25 0.50 -5.66 24.31
N GLY A 26 0.55 -6.27 25.52
CA GLY A 26 0.51 -7.71 25.67
C GLY A 26 1.80 -8.43 25.24
N GLY A 27 2.83 -7.70 24.80
CA GLY A 27 4.10 -8.22 24.33
C GLY A 27 4.54 -7.68 22.98
N LYS A 28 5.54 -8.36 22.38
CA LYS A 28 6.15 -7.95 21.10
C LYS A 28 5.16 -7.99 19.94
N GLU A 29 4.35 -9.03 19.88
CA GLU A 29 3.33 -9.22 18.85
C GLU A 29 2.25 -8.13 18.87
N GLY A 30 1.76 -7.80 20.06
CA GLY A 30 0.76 -6.74 20.20
C GLY A 30 1.32 -5.36 19.85
N LEU A 31 2.56 -5.07 20.28
CA LEU A 31 3.24 -3.83 19.90
C LEU A 31 3.43 -3.74 18.37
N TYR A 32 3.87 -4.84 17.74
CA TYR A 32 4.04 -4.89 16.29
C TYR A 32 2.71 -4.63 15.57
N ALA A 33 1.63 -5.25 16.04
CA ALA A 33 0.30 -5.02 15.47
C ALA A 33 -0.12 -3.54 15.52
N VAL A 34 0.13 -2.86 16.65
CA VAL A 34 -0.16 -1.43 16.79
C VAL A 34 0.70 -0.58 15.86
N ILE A 35 1.97 -0.95 15.65
CA ILE A 35 2.84 -0.24 14.70
C ILE A 35 2.31 -0.41 13.28
N VAL A 36 1.97 -1.62 12.87
CA VAL A 36 1.37 -1.90 11.54
C VAL A 36 0.11 -1.06 11.34
N ASP A 37 -0.82 -1.06 12.29
CA ASP A 37 -2.07 -0.30 12.19
C ASP A 37 -1.79 1.21 12.03
N ARG A 38 -0.86 1.77 12.80
CA ARG A 38 -0.48 3.19 12.72
C ARG A 38 0.17 3.56 11.38
N GLU A 39 1.10 2.73 10.90
CA GLU A 39 1.73 2.96 9.59
C GLU A 39 0.71 2.89 8.46
N MET A 40 -0.22 1.94 8.52
CA MET A 40 -1.33 1.83 7.56
C MET A 40 -2.22 3.06 7.56
N GLU A 41 -2.66 3.52 8.75
CA GLU A 41 -3.47 4.74 8.87
C GLU A 41 -2.74 5.95 8.30
N TYR A 42 -1.43 6.06 8.58
CA TYR A 42 -0.60 7.15 8.07
C TYR A 42 -0.56 7.14 6.53
N VAL A 43 -0.26 6.00 5.90
CA VAL A 43 -0.18 5.86 4.43
C VAL A 43 -1.54 6.16 3.79
N VAL A 44 -2.62 5.55 4.31
CA VAL A 44 -3.98 5.75 3.76
C VAL A 44 -4.38 7.23 3.86
N ARG A 45 -4.12 7.89 4.98
CA ARG A 45 -4.40 9.31 5.15
C ARG A 45 -3.62 10.15 4.15
N ARG A 46 -2.31 9.95 4.00
CA ARG A 46 -1.45 10.68 3.05
C ARG A 46 -1.93 10.55 1.62
N ILE A 47 -2.29 9.34 1.20
CA ILE A 47 -2.83 9.10 -0.14
C ILE A 47 -4.19 9.79 -0.28
N SER A 48 -5.10 9.63 0.69
CA SER A 48 -6.43 10.24 0.64
C SER A 48 -6.38 11.76 0.55
N GLU A 49 -5.50 12.40 1.31
CA GLU A 49 -5.26 13.85 1.25
C GLU A 49 -4.75 14.27 -0.15
N SER A 50 -3.82 13.49 -0.73
CA SER A 50 -3.22 13.80 -2.02
C SER A 50 -4.19 13.72 -3.20
N ILE A 51 -5.25 12.91 -3.10
CA ILE A 51 -6.25 12.71 -4.15
C ILE A 51 -7.55 13.46 -3.91
N SER A 52 -7.62 14.32 -2.91
CA SER A 52 -8.84 15.07 -2.53
C SER A 52 -9.30 16.05 -3.60
N SER A 53 -8.40 16.48 -4.50
CA SER A 53 -8.66 17.43 -5.57
C SER A 53 -7.95 17.02 -6.87
N GLY A 54 -8.28 17.73 -7.96
CA GLY A 54 -7.66 17.50 -9.25
C GLY A 54 -8.46 16.59 -10.18
N THR A 55 -7.99 16.50 -11.43
CA THR A 55 -8.51 15.60 -12.46
C THR A 55 -8.24 14.13 -12.11
N ALA A 56 -8.93 13.21 -12.76
CA ALA A 56 -8.69 11.78 -12.56
C ALA A 56 -7.23 11.36 -12.83
N ARG A 57 -6.57 12.00 -13.81
CA ARG A 57 -5.16 11.75 -14.10
C ARG A 57 -4.26 12.25 -12.98
N GLU A 58 -4.46 13.49 -12.54
CA GLU A 58 -3.68 14.09 -11.45
C GLU A 58 -3.82 13.28 -10.16
N ARG A 59 -5.01 12.78 -9.84
CA ARG A 59 -5.23 11.91 -8.67
C ARG A 59 -4.40 10.62 -8.74
N VAL A 60 -4.29 9.99 -9.91
CA VAL A 60 -3.45 8.80 -10.08
C VAL A 60 -1.97 9.14 -9.84
N GLU A 61 -1.51 10.28 -10.37
CA GLU A 61 -0.13 10.75 -10.19
C GLU A 61 0.16 11.13 -8.73
N HIS A 62 -0.75 11.88 -8.10
CA HIS A 62 -0.63 12.26 -6.70
C HIS A 62 -0.63 11.06 -5.75
N ALA A 63 -1.48 10.05 -6.01
CA ALA A 63 -1.49 8.83 -5.22
C ALA A 63 -0.17 8.07 -5.30
N ALA A 64 0.37 7.89 -6.51
CA ALA A 64 1.65 7.24 -6.72
C ALA A 64 2.80 8.01 -6.05
N LEU A 65 2.82 9.34 -6.22
CA LEU A 65 3.83 10.20 -5.60
C LEU A 65 3.74 10.18 -4.07
N ALA A 66 2.54 10.27 -3.50
CA ALA A 66 2.34 10.24 -2.05
C ALA A 66 2.83 8.92 -1.44
N PHE A 67 2.53 7.79 -2.08
CA PHE A 67 3.00 6.48 -1.63
C PHE A 67 4.52 6.35 -1.75
N LEU A 68 5.11 6.69 -2.89
CA LEU A 68 6.55 6.58 -3.09
C LEU A 68 7.33 7.57 -2.22
N THR A 69 6.77 8.74 -1.93
CA THR A 69 7.33 9.68 -0.96
C THR A 69 7.31 9.08 0.45
N TYR A 70 6.22 8.41 0.83
CA TYR A 70 6.18 7.65 2.08
C TYR A 70 7.29 6.59 2.13
N VAL A 71 7.46 5.77 1.09
CA VAL A 71 8.54 4.77 1.02
C VAL A 71 9.92 5.40 1.18
N LYS A 72 10.13 6.60 0.62
CA LYS A 72 11.36 7.37 0.74
C LYS A 72 11.62 7.88 2.15
N ASP A 73 10.60 8.48 2.77
CA ASP A 73 10.73 9.21 4.02
C ASP A 73 10.57 8.30 5.25
N HIS A 74 9.88 7.17 5.11
CA HIS A 74 9.58 6.19 6.16
C HIS A 74 10.02 4.77 5.78
N PRO A 75 11.32 4.53 5.48
CA PRO A 75 11.79 3.22 5.03
C PRO A 75 11.57 2.11 6.06
N ASP A 76 11.68 2.41 7.35
CA ASP A 76 11.43 1.45 8.43
C ASP A 76 9.94 1.12 8.56
N GLY A 77 9.06 2.11 8.42
CA GLY A 77 7.61 1.91 8.38
C GLY A 77 7.20 1.06 7.18
N PHE A 78 7.74 1.36 6.01
CA PHE A 78 7.51 0.54 4.82
C PHE A 78 8.04 -0.89 4.98
N ALA A 79 9.21 -1.08 5.60
CA ALA A 79 9.73 -2.40 5.90
C ALA A 79 8.82 -3.18 6.86
N VAL A 80 8.26 -2.52 7.88
CA VAL A 80 7.27 -3.14 8.79
C VAL A 80 6.03 -3.60 8.02
N LEU A 81 5.55 -2.81 7.06
CA LEU A 81 4.37 -3.14 6.25
C LEU A 81 4.63 -4.26 5.23
N THR A 82 5.87 -4.43 4.77
CA THR A 82 6.22 -5.34 3.66
C THR A 82 6.93 -6.62 4.09
N HIS A 83 7.40 -6.73 5.34
CA HIS A 83 8.04 -7.95 5.82
C HIS A 83 7.02 -8.92 6.38
N ASP A 84 7.10 -10.18 5.94
CA ASP A 84 6.37 -11.28 6.54
C ASP A 84 6.88 -11.55 7.96
N THR A 85 5.98 -11.42 8.93
CA THR A 85 6.24 -11.77 10.33
C THR A 85 5.21 -12.79 10.80
N PRO A 86 5.46 -13.54 11.88
CA PRO A 86 4.47 -14.45 12.46
C PRO A 86 3.15 -13.74 12.81
N VAL A 87 3.22 -12.47 13.20
CA VAL A 87 2.04 -11.64 13.51
C VAL A 87 1.31 -11.24 12.24
N ALA A 88 2.04 -10.85 11.20
CA ALA A 88 1.48 -10.58 9.89
C ALA A 88 0.84 -11.85 9.31
N SER A 89 1.50 -13.01 9.44
CA SER A 89 0.97 -14.30 9.00
C SER A 89 -0.28 -14.73 9.78
N ALA A 90 -0.35 -14.47 11.09
CA ALA A 90 -1.53 -14.76 11.91
C ALA A 90 -2.74 -13.88 11.55
N ARG A 91 -2.52 -12.68 11.00
CA ARG A 91 -3.55 -11.75 10.49
C ARG A 91 -3.73 -11.81 8.97
N GLY A 92 -3.10 -12.77 8.28
CA GLY A 92 -3.16 -12.91 6.83
C GLY A 92 -1.96 -12.35 6.06
N GLY A 93 -0.90 -11.90 6.74
CA GLY A 93 0.33 -11.39 6.14
C GLY A 93 0.19 -10.04 5.41
N MET A 94 1.24 -9.63 4.72
CA MET A 94 1.24 -8.45 3.84
C MET A 94 0.10 -8.51 2.81
N SER A 95 -0.22 -9.70 2.33
CA SER A 95 -1.35 -9.91 1.41
C SER A 95 -2.68 -9.43 1.98
N SER A 96 -2.92 -9.57 3.30
CA SER A 96 -4.15 -9.10 3.94
C SER A 96 -4.22 -7.58 3.96
N LEU A 97 -3.12 -6.92 4.37
CA LEU A 97 -3.07 -5.45 4.41
C LEU A 97 -3.22 -4.81 3.02
N LEU A 98 -2.51 -5.36 2.03
CA LEU A 98 -2.65 -4.90 0.65
C LEU A 98 -4.04 -5.17 0.09
N ASN A 99 -4.66 -6.30 0.48
CA ASN A 99 -6.04 -6.59 0.11
C ASN A 99 -7.02 -5.61 0.75
N ASP A 100 -6.89 -5.28 2.04
CA ASP A 100 -7.76 -4.31 2.71
C ASP A 100 -7.69 -2.93 2.03
N VAL A 101 -6.49 -2.48 1.67
CA VAL A 101 -6.30 -1.23 0.90
C VAL A 101 -6.90 -1.36 -0.50
N ALA A 102 -6.66 -2.47 -1.19
CA ALA A 102 -7.18 -2.71 -2.53
C ALA A 102 -8.72 -2.81 -2.54
N GLU A 103 -9.34 -3.37 -1.51
CA GLU A 103 -10.80 -3.40 -1.34
C GLU A 103 -11.36 -1.99 -1.22
N ARG A 104 -10.80 -1.14 -0.36
CA ARG A 104 -11.22 0.26 -0.21
C ARG A 104 -11.06 1.07 -1.50
N VAL A 105 -9.93 0.90 -2.19
CA VAL A 105 -9.70 1.51 -3.51
C VAL A 105 -10.67 0.95 -4.53
N GLY A 106 -10.97 -0.35 -4.47
CA GLY A 106 -11.94 -1.05 -5.31
C GLY A 106 -13.36 -0.48 -5.16
N GLU A 107 -13.81 -0.16 -3.94
CA GLU A 107 -15.10 0.48 -3.69
C GLU A 107 -15.19 1.87 -4.37
N VAL A 108 -14.14 2.68 -4.24
CA VAL A 108 -14.06 3.99 -4.91
C VAL A 108 -14.09 3.83 -6.44
N PHE A 109 -13.37 2.85 -6.97
CA PHE A 109 -13.37 2.55 -8.40
C PHE A 109 -14.71 2.00 -8.88
N ALA A 110 -15.39 1.17 -8.08
CA ALA A 110 -16.69 0.62 -8.44
C ALA A 110 -17.74 1.74 -8.70
N ALA A 111 -17.74 2.78 -7.85
CA ALA A 111 -18.60 3.95 -8.05
C ALA A 111 -18.27 4.69 -9.37
N SER A 112 -16.98 4.91 -9.63
CA SER A 112 -16.50 5.56 -10.84
C SER A 112 -16.75 4.72 -12.10
N PHE A 113 -16.58 3.41 -12.02
CA PHE A 113 -16.85 2.47 -13.12
C PHE A 113 -18.32 2.47 -13.49
N LYS A 114 -19.21 2.39 -12.50
CA LYS A 114 -20.65 2.45 -12.71
C LYS A 114 -21.06 3.74 -13.42
N SER A 115 -20.55 4.89 -12.99
CA SER A 115 -20.86 6.18 -13.61
C SER A 115 -20.33 6.30 -15.05
N ALA A 116 -19.23 5.64 -15.38
CA ALA A 116 -18.61 5.60 -16.70
C ALA A 116 -19.17 4.47 -17.61
N GLY A 117 -20.11 3.65 -17.12
CA GLY A 117 -20.73 2.55 -17.85
C GLY A 117 -19.85 1.30 -17.99
N TYR A 118 -18.92 1.09 -17.05
CA TYR A 118 -18.13 -0.13 -16.91
C TYR A 118 -18.79 -1.10 -15.91
N ASP A 119 -18.40 -2.37 -15.97
CA ASP A 119 -18.82 -3.34 -14.97
C ASP A 119 -18.11 -3.06 -13.62
N ALA A 120 -18.89 -2.65 -12.63
CA ALA A 120 -18.37 -2.37 -11.29
C ALA A 120 -17.71 -3.60 -10.62
N LYS A 121 -18.09 -4.82 -11.02
CA LYS A 121 -17.48 -6.07 -10.51
C LYS A 121 -16.02 -6.23 -10.93
N ALA A 122 -15.57 -5.51 -11.96
CA ALA A 122 -14.18 -5.52 -12.39
C ALA A 122 -13.30 -4.56 -11.58
N ALA A 123 -13.86 -3.63 -10.82
CA ALA A 123 -13.12 -2.63 -10.07
C ALA A 123 -12.04 -3.22 -9.12
N PRO A 124 -12.30 -4.31 -8.37
CA PRO A 124 -11.28 -4.93 -7.51
C PRO A 124 -10.04 -5.39 -8.28
N ILE A 125 -10.19 -5.88 -9.52
CA ILE A 125 -9.06 -6.32 -10.35
C ILE A 125 -8.10 -5.16 -10.61
N TYR A 126 -8.63 -4.00 -10.96
CA TYR A 126 -7.84 -2.81 -11.25
C TYR A 126 -7.23 -2.20 -9.99
N ALA A 127 -7.96 -2.23 -8.87
CA ALA A 127 -7.44 -1.78 -7.59
C ALA A 127 -6.23 -2.62 -7.16
N HIS A 128 -6.35 -3.95 -7.18
CA HIS A 128 -5.25 -4.86 -6.85
C HIS A 128 -4.06 -4.70 -7.82
N ALA A 129 -4.32 -4.54 -9.11
CA ALA A 129 -3.25 -4.32 -10.09
C ALA A 129 -2.47 -3.02 -9.81
N LEU A 130 -3.16 -1.92 -9.50
CA LEU A 130 -2.51 -0.65 -9.19
C LEU A 130 -1.75 -0.68 -7.87
N ILE A 131 -2.34 -1.26 -6.82
CA ILE A 131 -1.68 -1.40 -5.52
C ILE A 131 -0.45 -2.30 -5.65
N GLY A 132 -0.58 -3.47 -6.30
CA GLY A 132 0.55 -4.37 -6.55
C GLY A 132 1.67 -3.69 -7.34
N MET A 133 1.32 -2.97 -8.41
CA MET A 133 2.29 -2.25 -9.23
C MET A 133 3.08 -1.23 -8.42
N VAL A 134 2.41 -0.34 -7.69
CA VAL A 134 3.08 0.73 -6.94
C VAL A 134 3.88 0.19 -5.76
N THR A 135 3.37 -0.84 -5.08
CA THR A 135 4.06 -1.47 -3.94
C THR A 135 5.31 -2.21 -4.40
N PHE A 136 5.21 -3.01 -5.48
CA PHE A 136 6.34 -3.76 -6.01
C PHE A 136 7.44 -2.84 -6.54
N VAL A 137 7.07 -1.77 -7.24
CA VAL A 137 8.04 -0.77 -7.70
C VAL A 137 8.63 0.01 -6.53
N GLY A 138 7.83 0.35 -5.52
CA GLY A 138 8.32 0.96 -4.29
C GLY A 138 9.38 0.10 -3.60
N GLN A 139 9.13 -1.21 -3.49
CA GLN A 139 10.08 -2.16 -2.91
C GLN A 139 11.38 -2.23 -3.71
N TRP A 140 11.29 -2.38 -5.03
CA TRP A 140 12.47 -2.34 -5.91
C TRP A 140 13.25 -1.02 -5.77
N TRP A 141 12.55 0.11 -5.69
CA TRP A 141 13.17 1.42 -5.58
C TRP A 141 13.95 1.62 -4.27
N THR A 142 13.55 0.95 -3.17
CA THR A 142 14.27 1.07 -1.88
C THR A 142 15.73 0.59 -1.96
N GLU A 143 16.04 -0.31 -2.88
CA GLU A 143 17.38 -0.85 -3.05
C GLU A 143 18.33 0.11 -3.77
N SER A 144 17.86 0.71 -4.88
CA SER A 144 18.66 1.58 -5.73
C SER A 144 18.55 3.07 -5.39
N ARG A 145 17.40 3.50 -4.89
CA ARG A 145 17.01 4.90 -4.67
C ARG A 145 17.16 5.79 -5.92
N LYS A 146 17.13 5.17 -7.09
CA LYS A 146 17.24 5.83 -8.41
C LYS A 146 16.25 5.18 -9.38
N PRO A 147 15.68 5.98 -10.32
CA PRO A 147 15.76 7.45 -10.44
C PRO A 147 15.06 8.20 -9.27
N PRO A 148 14.99 9.54 -9.28
CA PRO A 148 14.24 10.29 -8.28
C PRO A 148 12.80 9.81 -8.15
N VAL A 149 12.24 9.88 -6.95
CA VAL A 149 10.90 9.33 -6.66
C VAL A 149 9.80 9.98 -7.50
N GLU A 150 9.97 11.26 -7.84
CA GLU A 150 9.06 12.03 -8.67
C GLU A 150 9.01 11.49 -10.11
N GLU A 151 10.15 11.07 -10.64
CA GLU A 151 10.26 10.45 -11.97
C GLU A 151 9.60 9.07 -11.97
N VAL A 152 9.84 8.26 -10.94
CA VAL A 152 9.19 6.95 -10.78
C VAL A 152 7.67 7.11 -10.72
N ALA A 153 7.18 8.05 -9.91
CA ALA A 153 5.75 8.33 -9.80
C ALA A 153 5.12 8.74 -11.14
N THR A 154 5.80 9.61 -11.89
CA THR A 154 5.35 10.05 -13.21
C THR A 154 5.23 8.88 -14.20
N HIS A 155 6.22 7.98 -14.24
CA HIS A 155 6.17 6.79 -15.10
C HIS A 155 5.05 5.83 -14.70
N LEU A 156 4.87 5.57 -13.41
CA LEU A 156 3.78 4.71 -12.93
C LEU A 156 2.41 5.32 -13.22
N ALA A 157 2.26 6.62 -12.99
CA ALA A 157 1.02 7.33 -13.29
C ALA A 157 0.71 7.31 -14.80
N ALA A 158 1.71 7.51 -15.65
CA ALA A 158 1.54 7.42 -17.10
C ALA A 158 1.09 6.03 -17.53
N LEU A 159 1.71 4.97 -17.02
CA LEU A 159 1.34 3.58 -17.30
C LEU A 159 -0.09 3.27 -16.84
N ALA A 160 -0.43 3.62 -15.60
CA ALA A 160 -1.76 3.42 -15.04
C ALA A 160 -2.81 4.21 -15.83
N TRP A 161 -2.57 5.49 -16.11
CA TRP A 161 -3.50 6.34 -16.83
C TRP A 161 -3.75 5.87 -18.26
N MET A 162 -2.70 5.50 -19.00
CA MET A 162 -2.84 5.00 -20.37
C MET A 162 -3.63 3.68 -20.42
N GLY A 163 -3.46 2.82 -19.42
CA GLY A 163 -4.24 1.60 -19.25
C GLY A 163 -5.71 1.91 -18.92
N LEU A 164 -5.96 2.70 -17.88
CA LEU A 164 -7.30 3.02 -17.38
C LEU A 164 -8.13 3.81 -18.39
N ARG A 165 -7.53 4.78 -19.11
CA ARG A 165 -8.22 5.64 -20.07
C ARG A 165 -8.82 4.88 -21.26
N ARG A 166 -8.25 3.75 -21.63
CA ARG A 166 -8.65 2.97 -22.80
C ARG A 166 -9.14 1.57 -22.45
N LEU A 167 -9.62 1.40 -21.24
CA LEU A 167 -10.21 0.13 -20.83
C LEU A 167 -11.37 -0.23 -21.76
N PRO A 168 -11.38 -1.43 -22.34
CA PRO A 168 -12.56 -1.91 -23.03
C PRO A 168 -13.69 -2.16 -22.00
N LYS A 169 -14.91 -1.72 -22.30
CA LYS A 169 -16.07 -1.96 -21.42
C LYS A 169 -16.30 -3.46 -21.13
N ARG A 170 -15.89 -4.31 -22.05
CA ARG A 170 -15.91 -5.78 -21.92
C ARG A 170 -14.61 -6.32 -22.53
N PRO A 171 -13.60 -6.61 -21.71
CA PRO A 171 -12.37 -7.24 -22.21
C PRO A 171 -12.69 -8.57 -22.88
N ALA A 172 -12.28 -8.71 -24.15
CA ALA A 172 -12.39 -9.99 -24.86
C ALA A 172 -11.28 -10.93 -24.41
N ARG A 173 -11.59 -12.22 -24.26
CA ARG A 173 -10.55 -13.24 -24.09
C ARG A 173 -9.70 -13.31 -25.34
N ILE A 174 -8.39 -13.43 -25.17
CA ILE A 174 -7.50 -13.79 -26.27
C ILE A 174 -7.78 -15.26 -26.60
N THR A 175 -8.57 -15.50 -27.63
CA THR A 175 -8.71 -16.85 -28.16
C THR A 175 -7.49 -17.14 -29.01
N SER A 176 -6.69 -18.14 -28.64
CA SER A 176 -5.67 -18.69 -29.57
C SER A 176 -6.38 -19.12 -30.84
N ARG A 177 -6.09 -18.45 -31.96
CA ARG A 177 -6.41 -19.01 -33.25
C ARG A 177 -5.54 -20.26 -33.40
N GLY A 178 -6.17 -21.45 -33.40
CA GLY A 178 -5.52 -22.67 -33.74
C GLY A 178 -5.05 -22.65 -35.22
#